data_c1e8f9486cd086cb3e8df4b2458887db
#
_entry.id   c1e8f9486cd086cb3e8df4b2458887db
#
_cell.length_a   1.000
_cell.length_b   1.000
_cell.length_c   1.000
_cell.angle_alpha   90.00
_cell.angle_beta   90.00
_cell.angle_gamma   90.00
#
_symmetry.space_group_name_H-M   'P 1'
#
loop_
_entity.id
_entity.type
_entity.pdbx_description
1 polymer ?
#
loop_
_entity_poly.entity_id
_entity_poly.type
_entity_poly.pdbx_seq_one_letter_code
_entity_poly.pdbx_strand_id
1 'polypeptide(L)'
;MRRTAVALTLLTALSCGSFVGSQAVSAASASAGGGSGGGAGRGTNILVVGIDSRAGLSAAEKRRLHVGGKGCNCTDVMMLVHLSRNRRRASIVSIPRDSYVEYAGTTATAPARRGKINGAYAAGGGPLTVATVEKATGLHIDHYLETGFTGFEQTVNNLGGATVCTDKPLKDENSGLDIGAGRHLADGNRALRYVRARHVNLRPGDLGRVRRQQRVVNDLLVRLTAEGALAGPISTARTVRTLLKTVRTDERTGLDDLVRIGWALGHLRADRTEFATVPIRLFDHRVPGVGSTLVWDEARSAALWDALGADRPITGDTRIQPVAENPAPADPTRFAVRVDDPDVAAALRGNGFVVTDTSATAPPQRPAGPPVIRYATGQEENAATVAAALPGARLQADPELDAVVEVAVGARPVRVAAVTFDRNVADGAPVTADRLRCAEAPAAAGAARPGGAVEPSGRR
;
A
#
# COMPACT_ATOMS: atom_id res chain seq x y z
N MET A 1 -10.11 58.23 -7.56
CA MET A 1 -10.21 58.63 -6.14
C MET A 1 -11.39 57.93 -5.54
N ARG A 2 -11.22 57.31 -4.41
CA ARG A 2 -12.12 56.51 -3.54
C ARG A 2 -12.01 54.99 -3.77
N ARG A 3 -10.90 54.47 -3.32
CA ARG A 3 -10.71 53.11 -2.80
C ARG A 3 -10.38 53.32 -1.33
N THR A 4 -11.05 52.62 -0.45
CA THR A 4 -10.76 52.28 0.95
C THR A 4 -12.03 52.25 1.77
N ALA A 5 -12.14 51.23 2.60
CA ALA A 5 -13.18 50.99 3.59
C ALA A 5 -14.31 49.99 3.22
N VAL A 6 -13.95 48.71 3.06
CA VAL A 6 -14.80 47.59 3.49
C VAL A 6 -13.84 46.45 3.91
N ALA A 7 -13.29 46.57 5.08
CA ALA A 7 -12.53 45.49 5.71
C ALA A 7 -12.42 45.71 7.21
N LEU A 8 -13.55 45.70 7.90
CA LEU A 8 -13.57 45.59 9.38
C LEU A 8 -15.01 45.53 9.91
N THR A 9 -15.78 44.53 9.58
CA THR A 9 -17.03 44.22 10.33
C THR A 9 -17.57 42.85 9.92
N LEU A 10 -16.88 41.77 10.35
CA LEU A 10 -17.44 40.40 10.30
C LEU A 10 -16.74 39.50 11.34
N LEU A 11 -16.67 40.01 12.58
CA LEU A 11 -16.06 39.28 13.71
C LEU A 11 -16.92 39.36 14.98
N THR A 12 -18.25 39.44 14.86
CA THR A 12 -19.13 39.25 16.02
C THR A 12 -20.50 38.81 15.55
N ALA A 13 -20.70 37.53 15.29
CA ALA A 13 -21.97 36.81 15.40
C ALA A 13 -21.79 35.36 15.01
N LEU A 14 -21.39 34.51 15.93
CA LEU A 14 -21.71 33.07 15.95
C LEU A 14 -21.44 32.49 17.33
N SER A 15 -22.21 32.93 18.29
CA SER A 15 -22.46 32.20 19.53
C SER A 15 -23.89 31.72 19.50
N CYS A 16 -24.11 30.46 19.50
CA CYS A 16 -25.29 29.63 19.63
C CYS A 16 -25.59 28.77 18.39
N GLY A 17 -25.13 27.57 18.41
CA GLY A 17 -25.50 26.50 17.44
C GLY A 17 -24.85 25.21 17.83
N SER A 18 -25.52 24.41 18.65
CA SER A 18 -25.35 22.98 19.00
C SER A 18 -24.10 22.29 18.52
N PHE A 19 -23.13 22.18 19.40
CA PHE A 19 -21.98 21.28 19.30
C PHE A 19 -22.48 19.83 19.42
N VAL A 20 -22.61 19.13 18.32
CA VAL A 20 -22.56 17.67 18.31
C VAL A 20 -21.08 17.29 18.44
N GLY A 21 -20.73 16.74 19.61
CA GLY A 21 -19.38 16.60 20.10
C GLY A 21 -18.39 15.93 19.14
N SER A 22 -17.41 16.68 18.72
CA SER A 22 -16.10 16.16 18.36
C SER A 22 -15.44 15.67 19.65
N GLN A 23 -15.42 14.36 19.89
CA GLN A 23 -14.61 13.83 20.97
C GLN A 23 -13.14 13.88 20.49
N ALA A 24 -12.42 14.85 21.02
CA ALA A 24 -10.98 14.89 20.89
C ALA A 24 -10.37 13.68 21.63
N VAL A 25 -9.40 13.03 21.01
CA VAL A 25 -8.69 11.90 21.60
C VAL A 25 -7.53 12.45 22.43
N SER A 26 -7.71 12.50 23.76
CA SER A 26 -6.65 12.90 24.67
C SER A 26 -5.50 11.91 24.68
N ALA A 27 -4.33 12.34 24.18
CA ALA A 27 -3.07 11.61 24.31
C ALA A 27 -2.49 11.86 25.71
N ALA A 28 -2.74 10.94 26.65
CA ALA A 28 -2.03 10.94 27.91
C ALA A 28 -0.55 10.64 27.70
N SER A 29 0.31 11.67 27.79
CA SER A 29 1.74 11.55 27.73
C SER A 29 2.23 10.84 28.98
N ALA A 30 2.67 9.57 28.83
CA ALA A 30 3.61 8.99 29.77
C ALA A 30 4.96 9.69 29.54
N SER A 31 5.27 10.67 30.36
CA SER A 31 6.57 11.31 30.41
C SER A 31 7.61 10.35 30.95
N ALA A 32 8.31 9.68 30.06
CA ALA A 32 9.61 9.09 30.37
C ALA A 32 10.66 10.18 30.07
N GLY A 33 11.33 10.56 31.10
CA GLY A 33 12.35 11.55 31.33
C GLY A 33 13.07 12.26 30.19
N GLY A 34 13.10 13.60 30.29
CA GLY A 34 14.28 14.42 30.10
C GLY A 34 14.65 14.78 28.67
N GLY A 35 14.36 16.01 28.27
CA GLY A 35 15.00 16.65 27.15
C GLY A 35 14.11 17.64 26.42
N SER A 36 13.86 18.80 27.02
CA SER A 36 13.36 19.97 26.30
C SER A 36 14.47 20.53 25.41
N GLY A 37 14.65 19.90 24.25
CA GLY A 37 15.47 20.44 23.16
C GLY A 37 14.55 20.71 21.99
N GLY A 38 14.30 21.95 21.67
CA GLY A 38 13.54 22.37 20.50
C GLY A 38 14.05 21.67 19.26
N GLY A 39 13.16 20.96 18.57
CA GLY A 39 13.44 20.10 17.44
C GLY A 39 13.85 20.79 16.16
N ALA A 40 14.98 21.51 16.17
CA ALA A 40 15.52 22.24 15.02
C ALA A 40 16.20 21.34 13.98
N GLY A 41 16.11 20.02 14.08
CA GLY A 41 16.94 19.11 13.27
C GLY A 41 16.23 17.94 12.59
N ARG A 42 15.02 17.57 12.95
CA ARG A 42 14.33 16.36 12.43
C ARG A 42 13.11 16.72 11.57
N GLY A 43 12.69 15.77 10.70
CA GLY A 43 11.43 15.88 9.96
C GLY A 43 10.22 15.79 10.89
N THR A 44 9.04 15.75 10.29
CA THR A 44 7.74 15.60 11.00
C THR A 44 7.18 14.21 10.77
N ASN A 45 6.84 13.49 11.83
CA ASN A 45 6.24 12.17 11.80
C ASN A 45 4.74 12.24 12.09
N ILE A 46 3.93 11.72 11.19
CA ILE A 46 2.48 11.72 11.27
C ILE A 46 2.01 10.27 11.24
N LEU A 47 1.30 9.82 12.27
CA LEU A 47 0.69 8.50 12.27
C LEU A 47 -0.74 8.61 11.74
N VAL A 48 -0.98 7.97 10.60
CA VAL A 48 -2.30 7.90 9.95
C VAL A 48 -2.89 6.52 10.15
N VAL A 49 -4.09 6.44 10.70
CA VAL A 49 -4.76 5.15 10.95
C VAL A 49 -6.17 5.11 10.35
N GLY A 50 -6.52 3.94 9.81
CA GLY A 50 -7.87 3.60 9.40
C GLY A 50 -8.47 2.60 10.39
N ILE A 51 -9.61 2.96 11.01
CA ILE A 51 -10.24 2.14 12.05
C ILE A 51 -11.44 1.37 11.52
N ASP A 52 -11.59 0.09 11.94
CA ASP A 52 -12.82 -0.70 11.77
C ASP A 52 -13.79 -0.39 12.92
N SER A 53 -14.28 0.84 12.98
CA SER A 53 -15.36 1.20 13.89
C SER A 53 -16.70 1.17 13.16
N ARG A 54 -17.59 0.34 13.66
CA ARG A 54 -18.97 0.20 13.15
C ARG A 54 -20.01 0.85 14.08
N ALA A 55 -19.52 1.47 15.15
CA ALA A 55 -20.35 2.22 16.06
C ALA A 55 -20.98 3.41 15.32
N GLY A 56 -22.28 3.63 15.55
CA GLY A 56 -23.01 4.72 14.91
C GLY A 56 -23.45 4.48 13.46
N LEU A 57 -23.00 3.39 12.80
CA LEU A 57 -23.49 3.05 11.46
C LEU A 57 -24.88 2.41 11.53
N SER A 58 -25.83 2.96 10.76
CA SER A 58 -27.14 2.37 10.55
C SER A 58 -27.05 1.03 9.80
N ALA A 59 -28.12 0.21 9.86
CA ALA A 59 -28.17 -1.04 9.10
C ALA A 59 -28.06 -0.82 7.58
N ALA A 60 -28.59 0.30 7.07
CA ALA A 60 -28.49 0.65 5.66
C ALA A 60 -27.04 0.98 5.27
N GLU A 61 -26.32 1.77 6.07
CA GLU A 61 -24.91 2.09 5.85
C GLU A 61 -24.02 0.84 5.93
N LYS A 62 -24.24 -0.03 6.91
CA LYS A 62 -23.52 -1.31 7.01
C LYS A 62 -23.69 -2.17 5.75
N ARG A 63 -24.91 -2.27 5.21
CA ARG A 63 -25.17 -2.97 3.95
C ARG A 63 -24.45 -2.29 2.77
N ARG A 64 -24.59 -0.97 2.64
CA ARG A 64 -23.97 -0.17 1.57
C ARG A 64 -22.46 -0.30 1.56
N LEU A 65 -21.82 -0.22 2.74
CA LEU A 65 -20.37 -0.31 2.92
C LEU A 65 -19.84 -1.76 2.92
N HIS A 66 -20.71 -2.77 2.84
CA HIS A 66 -20.32 -4.18 2.98
C HIS A 66 -19.53 -4.45 4.27
N VAL A 67 -20.00 -3.90 5.39
CA VAL A 67 -19.38 -4.06 6.72
C VAL A 67 -20.33 -4.83 7.65
N GLY A 68 -20.46 -6.13 7.41
CA GLY A 68 -21.25 -7.05 8.25
C GLY A 68 -20.50 -7.53 9.51
N GLY A 69 -21.24 -8.16 10.44
CA GLY A 69 -20.69 -8.78 11.65
C GLY A 69 -20.25 -7.80 12.75
N LYS A 70 -19.54 -8.33 13.76
CA LYS A 70 -18.97 -7.51 14.86
C LYS A 70 -17.68 -6.86 14.38
N GLY A 71 -17.57 -5.53 14.49
CA GLY A 71 -16.30 -4.81 14.29
C GLY A 71 -15.30 -5.13 15.39
N CYS A 72 -14.02 -5.13 15.08
CA CYS A 72 -12.98 -5.33 16.10
C CYS A 72 -12.69 -4.05 16.91
N ASN A 73 -13.20 -2.91 16.49
CA ASN A 73 -12.79 -1.59 17.01
C ASN A 73 -11.25 -1.50 17.05
N CYS A 74 -10.61 -1.88 15.97
CA CYS A 74 -9.16 -1.95 15.82
C CYS A 74 -8.72 -1.21 14.56
N THR A 75 -7.43 -0.98 14.40
CA THR A 75 -6.86 -0.36 13.21
C THR A 75 -6.66 -1.39 12.11
N ASP A 76 -7.25 -1.17 10.93
CA ASP A 76 -7.05 -1.98 9.73
C ASP A 76 -5.95 -1.46 8.81
N VAL A 77 -5.69 -0.17 8.89
CA VAL A 77 -4.62 0.54 8.17
C VAL A 77 -3.80 1.32 9.18
N MET A 78 -2.50 1.25 9.05
CA MET A 78 -1.57 2.05 9.85
C MET A 78 -0.40 2.46 8.96
N MET A 79 -0.20 3.76 8.81
CA MET A 79 0.87 4.34 8.01
C MET A 79 1.60 5.42 8.80
N LEU A 80 2.92 5.31 8.87
CA LEU A 80 3.79 6.37 9.37
C LEU A 80 4.23 7.22 8.19
N VAL A 81 3.84 8.49 8.19
CA VAL A 81 4.24 9.47 7.18
C VAL A 81 5.33 10.35 7.77
N HIS A 82 6.52 10.27 7.23
CA HIS A 82 7.63 11.13 7.57
C HIS A 82 7.78 12.23 6.50
N LEU A 83 7.60 13.48 6.89
CA LEU A 83 7.91 14.64 6.07
C LEU A 83 9.30 15.14 6.41
N SER A 84 10.19 15.17 5.43
CA SER A 84 11.56 15.67 5.63
C SER A 84 11.56 17.10 6.16
N ARG A 85 12.63 17.47 6.89
CA ARG A 85 12.81 18.79 7.47
C ARG A 85 12.68 19.93 6.44
N ASN A 86 13.20 19.72 5.24
CA ASN A 86 13.09 20.68 4.14
C ASN A 86 11.76 20.61 3.38
N ARG A 87 10.84 19.70 3.77
CA ARG A 87 9.50 19.48 3.19
C ARG A 87 9.51 19.14 1.69
N ARG A 88 10.63 18.60 1.19
CA ARG A 88 10.80 18.21 -0.22
C ARG A 88 10.73 16.71 -0.46
N ARG A 89 10.66 15.91 0.60
CA ARG A 89 10.50 14.46 0.56
C ARG A 89 9.44 14.03 1.56
N ALA A 90 8.66 13.01 1.20
CA ALA A 90 7.82 12.27 2.12
C ALA A 90 8.11 10.78 2.01
N SER A 91 8.24 10.09 3.15
CA SER A 91 8.36 8.64 3.19
C SER A 91 7.14 8.08 3.94
N ILE A 92 6.35 7.26 3.26
CA ILE A 92 5.11 6.66 3.76
C ILE A 92 5.37 5.18 4.03
N VAL A 93 5.45 4.80 5.30
CA VAL A 93 5.72 3.43 5.72
C VAL A 93 4.45 2.78 6.24
N SER A 94 4.00 1.74 5.56
CA SER A 94 2.88 0.91 6.02
C SER A 94 3.34 -0.03 7.14
N ILE A 95 2.63 -0.01 8.25
CA ILE A 95 2.82 -0.92 9.38
C ILE A 95 1.70 -1.97 9.30
N PRO A 96 2.00 -3.23 8.96
CA PRO A 96 0.98 -4.26 8.87
C PRO A 96 0.27 -4.45 10.21
N ARG A 97 -1.06 -4.48 10.20
CA ARG A 97 -1.91 -4.54 11.40
C ARG A 97 -1.66 -5.77 12.28
N ASP A 98 -1.20 -6.87 11.68
CA ASP A 98 -0.92 -8.13 12.39
C ASP A 98 0.54 -8.21 12.90
N SER A 99 1.30 -7.11 12.87
CA SER A 99 2.65 -7.01 13.45
C SER A 99 2.64 -7.35 14.94
N TYR A 100 3.48 -8.30 15.35
CA TYR A 100 3.58 -8.75 16.74
C TYR A 100 4.53 -7.86 17.51
N VAL A 101 3.97 -7.00 18.33
CA VAL A 101 4.73 -5.99 19.09
C VAL A 101 4.38 -6.00 20.57
N GLU A 102 5.23 -5.38 21.36
CA GLU A 102 4.97 -5.09 22.76
C GLU A 102 4.24 -3.74 22.86
N TYR A 103 3.07 -3.73 23.50
CA TYR A 103 2.33 -2.50 23.73
C TYR A 103 3.07 -1.58 24.69
N ALA A 104 2.91 -0.28 24.53
CA ALA A 104 3.33 0.64 25.56
C ALA A 104 2.52 0.36 26.84
N GLY A 105 3.16 0.49 28.00
CA GLY A 105 2.47 0.36 29.28
C GLY A 105 1.45 1.48 29.45
N THR A 106 0.26 1.15 29.97
CA THR A 106 -0.74 2.15 30.34
C THR A 106 -0.42 2.81 31.67
N THR A 107 0.36 2.12 32.50
CA THR A 107 0.92 2.62 33.76
C THR A 107 2.29 1.98 34.01
N ALA A 108 3.11 2.59 34.85
CA ALA A 108 4.44 2.05 35.20
C ALA A 108 4.42 0.64 35.84
N THR A 109 3.26 0.22 36.35
CA THR A 109 3.06 -1.08 37.04
C THR A 109 2.29 -2.10 36.18
N ALA A 110 1.77 -1.71 34.98
CA ALA A 110 1.06 -2.64 34.12
C ALA A 110 2.08 -3.58 33.44
N PRO A 111 1.86 -4.91 33.47
CA PRO A 111 2.76 -5.84 32.81
C PRO A 111 2.79 -5.58 31.31
N ALA A 112 3.98 -5.69 30.71
CA ALA A 112 4.16 -5.58 29.28
C ALA A 112 3.30 -6.62 28.56
N ARG A 113 2.36 -6.17 27.73
CA ARG A 113 1.48 -7.02 26.93
C ARG A 113 1.99 -7.05 25.49
N ARG A 114 2.14 -8.24 24.94
CA ARG A 114 2.45 -8.42 23.50
C ARG A 114 1.22 -8.86 22.74
N GLY A 115 1.09 -8.40 21.51
CA GLY A 115 -0.02 -8.75 20.63
C GLY A 115 0.11 -8.15 19.25
N LYS A 116 -0.93 -8.28 18.45
CA LYS A 116 -1.02 -7.60 17.16
C LYS A 116 -1.11 -6.11 17.38
N ILE A 117 -0.33 -5.31 16.65
CA ILE A 117 -0.25 -3.86 16.84
C ILE A 117 -1.62 -3.17 16.72
N ASN A 118 -2.52 -3.69 15.89
CA ASN A 118 -3.87 -3.18 15.74
C ASN A 118 -4.73 -3.30 17.01
N GLY A 119 -4.41 -4.25 17.88
CA GLY A 119 -5.09 -4.44 19.16
C GLY A 119 -4.78 -3.36 20.20
N ALA A 120 -3.72 -2.56 19.98
CA ALA A 120 -3.43 -1.41 20.84
C ALA A 120 -4.57 -0.38 20.80
N TYR A 121 -5.20 -0.18 19.62
CA TYR A 121 -6.35 0.71 19.50
C TYR A 121 -7.57 0.20 20.29
N ALA A 122 -7.87 -1.09 20.20
CA ALA A 122 -8.97 -1.68 20.96
C ALA A 122 -8.73 -1.61 22.47
N ALA A 123 -7.47 -1.63 22.92
CA ALA A 123 -7.08 -1.63 24.34
C ALA A 123 -7.04 -0.23 24.94
N GLY A 124 -6.67 0.81 24.19
CA GLY A 124 -6.46 2.16 24.73
C GLY A 124 -6.59 3.28 23.68
N GLY A 125 -7.25 3.02 22.56
CA GLY A 125 -7.53 4.04 21.53
C GLY A 125 -6.28 4.59 20.85
N GLY A 126 -6.41 5.78 20.31
CA GLY A 126 -5.32 6.52 19.66
C GLY A 126 -4.08 6.70 20.55
N PRO A 127 -4.22 7.13 21.81
CA PRO A 127 -3.06 7.34 22.70
C PRO A 127 -2.19 6.10 22.87
N LEU A 128 -2.77 4.94 23.14
CA LEU A 128 -2.01 3.69 23.27
C LEU A 128 -1.43 3.22 21.93
N THR A 129 -2.15 3.49 20.84
CA THR A 129 -1.64 3.20 19.49
C THR A 129 -0.40 4.02 19.18
N VAL A 130 -0.43 5.33 19.42
CA VAL A 130 0.72 6.23 19.23
C VAL A 130 1.91 5.75 20.10
N ALA A 131 1.70 5.61 21.40
CA ALA A 131 2.76 5.19 22.31
C ALA A 131 3.35 3.80 21.94
N THR A 132 2.52 2.88 21.44
CA THR A 132 2.97 1.55 20.98
C THR A 132 3.80 1.65 19.71
N VAL A 133 3.41 2.51 18.75
CA VAL A 133 4.20 2.76 17.54
C VAL A 133 5.53 3.43 17.90
N GLU A 134 5.52 4.45 18.75
CA GLU A 134 6.74 5.10 19.23
C GLU A 134 7.71 4.10 19.90
N LYS A 135 7.18 3.22 20.77
CA LYS A 135 7.96 2.16 21.40
C LYS A 135 8.54 1.17 20.39
N ALA A 136 7.76 0.77 19.39
CA ALA A 136 8.16 -0.23 18.41
C ALA A 136 9.16 0.31 17.38
N THR A 137 9.12 1.61 17.09
CA THR A 137 9.93 2.24 16.04
C THR A 137 11.09 3.09 16.58
N GLY A 138 11.03 3.53 17.84
CA GLY A 138 11.93 4.51 18.41
C GLY A 138 11.74 5.94 17.89
N LEU A 139 10.72 6.17 17.04
CA LEU A 139 10.43 7.48 16.45
C LEU A 139 9.35 8.18 17.27
N HIS A 140 9.50 9.48 17.49
CA HIS A 140 8.44 10.30 18.07
C HIS A 140 7.38 10.63 17.02
N ILE A 141 6.10 10.56 17.39
CA ILE A 141 4.95 10.92 16.55
C ILE A 141 4.49 12.34 16.90
N ASP A 142 4.64 13.24 15.94
CA ASP A 142 4.29 14.67 16.10
C ASP A 142 2.79 14.90 15.95
N HIS A 143 2.12 14.14 15.06
CA HIS A 143 0.69 14.26 14.77
C HIS A 143 0.04 12.90 14.60
N TYR A 144 -1.24 12.81 15.00
CA TYR A 144 -2.07 11.63 14.85
C TYR A 144 -3.34 11.96 14.06
N LEU A 145 -3.62 11.15 13.03
CA LEU A 145 -4.79 11.27 12.18
C LEU A 145 -5.53 9.93 12.13
N GLU A 146 -6.83 9.92 12.38
CA GLU A 146 -7.63 8.71 12.25
C GLU A 146 -8.87 8.93 11.39
N THR A 147 -9.25 7.92 10.62
CA THR A 147 -10.47 7.92 9.83
C THR A 147 -11.18 6.58 9.89
N GLY A 148 -12.49 6.59 9.91
CA GLY A 148 -13.34 5.40 9.76
C GLY A 148 -13.79 5.20 8.32
N PHE A 149 -14.65 4.21 8.09
CA PHE A 149 -15.15 3.86 6.76
C PHE A 149 -15.86 5.02 6.05
N THR A 150 -16.79 5.69 6.74
CA THR A 150 -17.53 6.83 6.19
C THR A 150 -16.61 8.01 5.90
N GLY A 151 -15.65 8.27 6.80
CA GLY A 151 -14.66 9.33 6.61
C GLY A 151 -13.78 9.09 5.40
N PHE A 152 -13.28 7.87 5.21
CA PHE A 152 -12.51 7.48 4.03
C PHE A 152 -13.35 7.64 2.74
N GLU A 153 -14.58 7.11 2.72
CA GLU A 153 -15.49 7.22 1.58
C GLU A 153 -15.72 8.69 1.19
N GLN A 154 -16.03 9.55 2.17
CA GLN A 154 -16.24 10.98 1.94
C GLN A 154 -14.95 11.67 1.45
N THR A 155 -13.79 11.32 2.02
CA THR A 155 -12.50 11.86 1.58
C THR A 155 -12.26 11.56 0.12
N VAL A 156 -12.44 10.31 -0.31
CA VAL A 156 -12.27 9.91 -1.71
C VAL A 156 -13.26 10.64 -2.62
N ASN A 157 -14.54 10.74 -2.22
CA ASN A 157 -15.57 11.44 -3.00
C ASN A 157 -15.28 12.93 -3.13
N ASN A 158 -14.81 13.58 -2.05
CA ASN A 158 -14.43 15.00 -2.06
C ASN A 158 -13.25 15.31 -2.99
N LEU A 159 -12.41 14.30 -3.27
CA LEU A 159 -11.28 14.38 -4.19
C LEU A 159 -11.62 13.86 -5.60
N GLY A 160 -12.91 13.72 -5.95
CA GLY A 160 -13.35 13.29 -7.28
C GLY A 160 -13.12 11.80 -7.57
N GLY A 161 -12.93 10.98 -6.54
CA GLY A 161 -12.70 9.54 -6.65
C GLY A 161 -11.24 9.14 -6.46
N ALA A 162 -10.95 7.86 -6.63
CA ALA A 162 -9.59 7.32 -6.63
C ALA A 162 -9.36 6.40 -7.83
N THR A 163 -8.20 6.49 -8.46
CA THR A 163 -7.81 5.54 -9.52
C THR A 163 -7.35 4.24 -8.88
N VAL A 164 -8.02 3.15 -9.23
CA VAL A 164 -7.65 1.79 -8.85
C VAL A 164 -7.31 0.99 -10.09
N CYS A 165 -6.36 0.08 -9.98
CA CYS A 165 -5.95 -0.77 -11.10
C CYS A 165 -5.64 -2.18 -10.64
N THR A 166 -5.85 -3.11 -11.56
CA THR A 166 -5.54 -4.51 -11.37
C THR A 166 -5.26 -5.17 -12.70
N ASP A 167 -4.27 -6.06 -12.74
CA ASP A 167 -3.87 -6.79 -13.95
C ASP A 167 -4.85 -7.94 -14.26
N LYS A 168 -5.61 -8.39 -13.26
CA LYS A 168 -6.62 -9.45 -13.34
C LYS A 168 -7.92 -9.01 -12.69
N PRO A 169 -9.08 -9.58 -13.06
CA PRO A 169 -10.32 -9.34 -12.36
C PRO A 169 -10.18 -9.68 -10.86
N LEU A 170 -10.67 -8.81 -9.99
CA LEU A 170 -10.68 -9.01 -8.55
C LEU A 170 -12.11 -9.14 -8.05
N LYS A 171 -12.40 -10.26 -7.40
CA LYS A 171 -13.67 -10.50 -6.73
C LYS A 171 -13.41 -10.92 -5.28
N ASP A 172 -14.06 -10.25 -4.34
CA ASP A 172 -13.96 -10.54 -2.92
C ASP A 172 -15.34 -10.32 -2.27
N GLU A 173 -16.01 -11.40 -1.94
CA GLU A 173 -17.36 -11.38 -1.34
C GLU A 173 -17.37 -10.68 0.02
N ASN A 174 -16.30 -10.80 0.81
CA ASN A 174 -16.20 -10.21 2.14
C ASN A 174 -16.17 -8.68 2.13
N SER A 175 -15.51 -8.10 1.13
CA SER A 175 -15.48 -6.64 0.93
C SER A 175 -16.57 -6.17 -0.02
N GLY A 176 -17.20 -7.08 -0.76
CA GLY A 176 -18.14 -6.79 -1.84
C GLY A 176 -17.46 -6.19 -3.07
N LEU A 177 -16.16 -6.41 -3.25
CA LEU A 177 -15.44 -5.97 -4.43
C LEU A 177 -15.76 -6.89 -5.61
N ASP A 178 -16.11 -6.27 -6.74
CA ASP A 178 -16.15 -6.90 -8.05
C ASP A 178 -15.66 -5.87 -9.07
N ILE A 179 -14.49 -6.13 -9.66
CA ILE A 179 -13.83 -5.21 -10.59
C ILE A 179 -13.07 -6.00 -11.65
N GLY A 180 -13.27 -5.64 -12.91
CA GLY A 180 -12.52 -6.20 -14.04
C GLY A 180 -11.05 -5.79 -14.03
N ALA A 181 -10.24 -6.43 -14.87
CA ALA A 181 -8.87 -6.01 -15.12
C ALA A 181 -8.83 -4.58 -15.71
N GLY A 182 -7.70 -3.90 -15.52
CA GLY A 182 -7.47 -2.57 -16.05
C GLY A 182 -7.51 -1.45 -15.01
N ARG A 183 -7.68 -0.23 -15.50
CA ARG A 183 -7.69 1.01 -14.72
C ARG A 183 -9.13 1.53 -14.58
N HIS A 184 -9.54 1.85 -13.37
CA HIS A 184 -10.89 2.30 -13.06
C HIS A 184 -10.86 3.54 -12.16
N LEU A 185 -11.74 4.49 -12.43
CA LEU A 185 -12.05 5.55 -11.48
C LEU A 185 -13.12 5.00 -10.51
N ALA A 186 -12.76 4.88 -9.26
CA ALA A 186 -13.61 4.39 -8.19
C ALA A 186 -14.12 5.55 -7.33
N ASP A 187 -15.42 5.56 -7.02
CA ASP A 187 -15.97 6.37 -5.97
C ASP A 187 -15.47 5.89 -4.59
N GLY A 188 -15.80 6.62 -3.54
CA GLY A 188 -15.36 6.28 -2.18
C GLY A 188 -15.78 4.91 -1.71
N ASN A 189 -16.98 4.43 -2.09
CA ASN A 189 -17.45 3.10 -1.71
C ASN A 189 -16.67 1.99 -2.43
N ARG A 190 -16.47 2.12 -3.73
CA ARG A 190 -15.71 1.16 -4.53
C ARG A 190 -14.22 1.16 -4.14
N ALA A 191 -13.65 2.33 -3.87
CA ALA A 191 -12.29 2.46 -3.35
C ALA A 191 -12.14 1.79 -1.97
N LEU A 192 -13.13 1.95 -1.07
CA LEU A 192 -13.15 1.30 0.23
C LEU A 192 -13.18 -0.23 0.11
N ARG A 193 -13.99 -0.78 -0.80
CA ARG A 193 -14.02 -2.22 -1.08
C ARG A 193 -12.68 -2.71 -1.60
N TYR A 194 -12.06 -1.96 -2.51
CA TYR A 194 -10.75 -2.30 -3.10
C TYR A 194 -9.61 -2.35 -2.07
N VAL A 195 -9.53 -1.37 -1.16
CA VAL A 195 -8.47 -1.35 -0.13
C VAL A 195 -8.71 -2.36 1.00
N ARG A 196 -9.93 -2.92 1.12
CA ARG A 196 -10.30 -3.93 2.13
C ARG A 196 -10.23 -5.36 1.60
N ALA A 197 -10.30 -5.57 0.30
CA ALA A 197 -10.32 -6.91 -0.32
C ALA A 197 -9.08 -7.73 0.10
N ARG A 198 -9.30 -9.00 0.48
CA ARG A 198 -8.26 -9.90 0.99
C ARG A 198 -8.15 -11.19 0.19
N HIS A 199 -9.30 -11.75 -0.20
CA HIS A 199 -9.41 -13.04 -0.87
C HIS A 199 -9.37 -12.89 -2.38
N VAL A 200 -8.47 -12.05 -2.85
CA VAL A 200 -8.19 -11.84 -4.27
C VAL A 200 -7.01 -12.72 -4.65
N ASN A 201 -7.16 -13.55 -5.63
CA ASN A 201 -6.27 -14.65 -6.04
C ASN A 201 -4.81 -14.27 -6.41
N LEU A 202 -4.37 -13.05 -6.14
CA LEU A 202 -3.11 -12.57 -6.67
C LEU A 202 -1.90 -12.82 -5.76
N ARG A 203 -2.09 -12.82 -4.43
CA ARG A 203 -1.03 -13.19 -3.46
C ARG A 203 -1.66 -13.52 -2.13
N PRO A 204 -1.37 -14.67 -1.51
CA PRO A 204 -1.90 -14.98 -0.19
C PRO A 204 -1.32 -14.03 0.85
N GLY A 205 -2.22 -13.44 1.64
CA GLY A 205 -1.87 -12.62 2.79
C GLY A 205 -2.11 -11.13 2.64
N ASP A 206 -1.83 -10.43 3.73
CA ASP A 206 -2.17 -9.01 3.94
C ASP A 206 -1.32 -8.02 3.11
N LEU A 207 -0.15 -8.42 2.59
CA LEU A 207 0.77 -7.50 1.90
C LEU A 207 0.23 -7.02 0.54
N GLY A 208 -0.49 -7.87 -0.20
CA GLY A 208 -1.16 -7.42 -1.42
C GLY A 208 -2.22 -6.33 -1.13
N ARG A 209 -2.90 -6.42 0.03
CA ARG A 209 -3.79 -5.36 0.50
C ARG A 209 -3.02 -4.08 0.83
N VAL A 210 -1.89 -4.18 1.52
CA VAL A 210 -1.04 -3.04 1.84
C VAL A 210 -0.60 -2.30 0.57
N ARG A 211 -0.20 -3.03 -0.47
CA ARG A 211 0.20 -2.43 -1.75
C ARG A 211 -0.98 -1.71 -2.43
N ARG A 212 -2.21 -2.27 -2.38
CA ARG A 212 -3.41 -1.59 -2.88
C ARG A 212 -3.71 -0.31 -2.08
N GLN A 213 -3.55 -0.34 -0.76
CA GLN A 213 -3.70 0.84 0.10
C GLN A 213 -2.68 1.93 -0.27
N GLN A 214 -1.41 1.57 -0.45
CA GLN A 214 -0.37 2.51 -0.90
C GLN A 214 -0.70 3.14 -2.25
N ARG A 215 -1.19 2.37 -3.22
CA ARG A 215 -1.61 2.89 -4.54
C ARG A 215 -2.74 3.90 -4.42
N VAL A 216 -3.76 3.62 -3.62
CA VAL A 216 -4.87 4.56 -3.40
C VAL A 216 -4.38 5.82 -2.70
N VAL A 217 -3.58 5.71 -1.65
CA VAL A 217 -2.99 6.88 -0.97
C VAL A 217 -2.16 7.73 -1.95
N ASN A 218 -1.35 7.07 -2.79
CA ASN A 218 -0.57 7.76 -3.81
C ASN A 218 -1.46 8.50 -4.83
N ASP A 219 -2.54 7.88 -5.32
CA ASP A 219 -3.48 8.52 -6.25
C ASP A 219 -4.17 9.72 -5.60
N LEU A 220 -4.60 9.61 -4.34
CA LEU A 220 -5.19 10.72 -3.61
C LEU A 220 -4.20 11.88 -3.41
N LEU A 221 -2.93 11.60 -3.12
CA LEU A 221 -1.88 12.63 -3.05
C LEU A 221 -1.68 13.31 -4.41
N VAL A 222 -1.64 12.55 -5.50
CA VAL A 222 -1.54 13.10 -6.86
C VAL A 222 -2.72 14.00 -7.18
N ARG A 223 -3.96 13.61 -6.83
CA ARG A 223 -5.15 14.44 -7.04
C ARG A 223 -5.12 15.72 -6.24
N LEU A 224 -4.75 15.63 -4.96
CA LEU A 224 -4.58 16.82 -4.12
C LEU A 224 -3.60 17.84 -4.69
N THR A 225 -2.56 17.36 -5.41
CA THR A 225 -1.55 18.24 -6.01
C THR A 225 -1.95 18.72 -7.41
N ALA A 226 -2.60 17.89 -8.23
CA ALA A 226 -2.93 18.18 -9.63
C ALA A 226 -4.09 19.19 -9.77
N GLU A 227 -5.08 19.16 -8.89
CA GLU A 227 -6.27 20.00 -8.97
C GLU A 227 -6.07 21.42 -8.38
N GLY A 228 -4.82 21.79 -8.02
CA GLY A 228 -4.55 23.08 -7.40
C GLY A 228 -5.16 23.23 -6.00
N ALA A 229 -5.72 22.16 -5.43
CA ALA A 229 -6.34 22.15 -4.10
C ALA A 229 -5.36 22.59 -2.99
N LEU A 230 -4.07 22.34 -3.19
CA LEU A 230 -2.97 22.72 -2.30
C LEU A 230 -2.01 23.75 -2.92
N ALA A 231 -2.43 24.45 -4.00
CA ALA A 231 -1.55 25.37 -4.74
C ALA A 231 -1.30 26.71 -4.03
N GLY A 232 -2.09 27.05 -3.01
CA GLY A 232 -1.93 28.30 -2.27
C GLY A 232 -2.51 28.21 -0.86
N PRO A 233 -2.16 29.14 0.04
CA PRO A 233 -2.54 29.05 1.45
C PRO A 233 -4.07 29.03 1.66
N ILE A 234 -4.84 29.78 0.87
CA ILE A 234 -6.31 29.84 0.99
C ILE A 234 -6.95 28.53 0.48
N SER A 235 -6.51 28.02 -0.68
CA SER A 235 -7.03 26.74 -1.21
C SER A 235 -6.64 25.58 -0.30
N THR A 236 -5.43 25.54 0.21
CA THR A 236 -4.98 24.55 1.19
C THR A 236 -5.82 24.57 2.46
N ALA A 237 -6.06 25.76 3.05
CA ALA A 237 -6.87 25.89 4.25
C ALA A 237 -8.33 25.43 4.02
N ARG A 238 -8.90 25.71 2.85
CA ARG A 238 -10.25 25.22 2.48
C ARG A 238 -10.29 23.70 2.35
N THR A 239 -9.33 23.14 1.65
CA THR A 239 -9.20 21.69 1.46
C THR A 239 -9.01 20.98 2.79
N VAL A 240 -8.09 21.46 3.64
CA VAL A 240 -7.85 20.91 4.97
C VAL A 240 -9.11 20.95 5.83
N ARG A 241 -9.82 22.10 5.87
CA ARG A 241 -11.09 22.20 6.62
C ARG A 241 -12.15 21.22 6.12
N THR A 242 -12.20 20.94 4.83
CA THR A 242 -13.13 19.95 4.26
C THR A 242 -12.75 18.53 4.70
N LEU A 243 -11.46 18.18 4.65
CA LEU A 243 -10.96 16.87 5.07
C LEU A 243 -11.08 16.66 6.59
N LEU A 244 -10.91 17.69 7.39
CA LEU A 244 -11.10 17.62 8.84
C LEU A 244 -12.51 17.21 9.30
N LYS A 245 -13.52 17.33 8.44
CA LYS A 245 -14.85 16.79 8.72
C LYS A 245 -14.91 15.27 8.67
N THR A 246 -13.92 14.64 8.08
CA THR A 246 -13.85 13.19 7.80
C THR A 246 -12.73 12.48 8.55
N VAL A 247 -11.87 13.25 9.24
CA VAL A 247 -10.68 12.77 9.95
C VAL A 247 -10.70 13.32 11.38
N ARG A 248 -10.33 12.51 12.35
CA ARG A 248 -10.07 12.94 13.73
C ARG A 248 -8.58 13.15 13.92
N THR A 249 -8.23 14.11 14.76
CA THR A 249 -6.85 14.43 15.11
C THR A 249 -6.65 14.34 16.61
N ASP A 250 -5.41 14.30 17.05
CA ASP A 250 -5.05 14.52 18.46
C ASP A 250 -5.27 15.98 18.87
N GLU A 251 -5.32 16.24 20.18
CA GLU A 251 -5.58 17.58 20.73
C GLU A 251 -4.45 18.59 20.42
N ARG A 252 -3.25 18.10 20.13
CA ARG A 252 -2.07 18.93 19.85
C ARG A 252 -2.02 19.40 18.39
N THR A 253 -2.73 18.72 17.51
CA THR A 253 -2.74 19.02 16.07
C THR A 253 -3.73 20.12 15.76
N GLY A 254 -3.22 21.35 15.64
CA GLY A 254 -4.01 22.52 15.27
C GLY A 254 -4.29 22.61 13.78
N LEU A 255 -5.25 23.48 13.40
CA LEU A 255 -5.54 23.76 11.99
C LEU A 255 -4.31 24.26 11.24
N ASP A 256 -3.49 25.10 11.89
CA ASP A 256 -2.29 25.68 11.29
C ASP A 256 -1.23 24.61 10.99
N ASP A 257 -1.12 23.58 11.86
CA ASP A 257 -0.24 22.43 11.61
C ASP A 257 -0.69 21.66 10.38
N LEU A 258 -1.98 21.38 10.28
CA LEU A 258 -2.56 20.65 9.15
C LEU A 258 -2.49 21.45 7.85
N VAL A 259 -2.64 22.76 7.90
CA VAL A 259 -2.43 23.63 6.73
C VAL A 259 -0.97 23.62 6.30
N ARG A 260 -0.02 23.67 7.25
CA ARG A 260 1.43 23.55 6.93
C ARG A 260 1.78 22.19 6.33
N ILE A 261 1.21 21.10 6.88
CA ILE A 261 1.38 19.75 6.35
C ILE A 261 0.77 19.66 4.95
N GLY A 262 -0.47 20.10 4.76
CA GLY A 262 -1.17 20.08 3.48
C GLY A 262 -0.40 20.87 2.41
N TRP A 263 0.09 22.05 2.77
CA TRP A 263 0.90 22.86 1.85
C TRP A 263 2.22 22.18 1.48
N ALA A 264 2.89 21.52 2.44
CA ALA A 264 4.09 20.74 2.18
C ALA A 264 3.81 19.57 1.22
N LEU A 265 2.70 18.84 1.45
CA LEU A 265 2.25 17.75 0.59
C LEU A 265 1.98 18.23 -0.85
N GLY A 266 1.40 19.44 -1.00
CA GLY A 266 1.13 20.05 -2.31
C GLY A 266 2.37 20.36 -3.17
N HIS A 267 3.56 20.40 -2.55
CA HIS A 267 4.82 20.68 -3.22
C HIS A 267 5.69 19.43 -3.40
N LEU A 268 5.21 18.27 -2.99
CA LEU A 268 5.93 17.01 -3.15
C LEU A 268 5.94 16.56 -4.62
N ARG A 269 7.09 16.06 -5.04
CA ARG A 269 7.26 15.44 -6.34
C ARG A 269 7.14 13.92 -6.19
N ALA A 270 6.65 13.25 -7.22
CA ALA A 270 6.47 11.80 -7.21
C ALA A 270 7.80 11.04 -7.01
N ASP A 271 8.89 11.54 -7.60
CA ASP A 271 10.24 10.98 -7.44
C ASP A 271 10.85 11.23 -6.05
N ARG A 272 10.21 12.07 -5.22
CA ARG A 272 10.59 12.41 -3.85
C ARG A 272 9.58 11.94 -2.81
N THR A 273 8.57 11.22 -3.22
CA THR A 273 7.58 10.56 -2.35
C THR A 273 7.86 9.07 -2.38
N GLU A 274 8.16 8.50 -1.23
CA GLU A 274 8.59 7.12 -1.07
C GLU A 274 7.54 6.32 -0.32
N PHE A 275 7.35 5.07 -0.72
CA PHE A 275 6.45 4.12 -0.06
C PHE A 275 7.20 2.85 0.29
N ALA A 276 7.01 2.35 1.50
CA ALA A 276 7.56 1.08 1.95
C ALA A 276 6.57 0.36 2.87
N THR A 277 6.81 -0.90 3.10
CA THR A 277 6.22 -1.67 4.20
C THR A 277 7.32 -2.07 5.16
N VAL A 278 7.03 -2.09 6.45
CA VAL A 278 7.99 -2.58 7.46
C VAL A 278 8.47 -3.98 7.04
N PRO A 279 9.78 -4.22 6.94
CA PRO A 279 10.32 -5.52 6.58
C PRO A 279 9.91 -6.63 7.55
N ILE A 280 9.48 -7.77 7.03
CA ILE A 280 8.94 -8.89 7.81
C ILE A 280 9.89 -10.10 7.70
N ARG A 281 10.25 -10.68 8.83
CA ARG A 281 11.03 -11.91 8.92
C ARG A 281 10.14 -13.14 8.90
N LEU A 282 9.03 -13.13 9.69
CA LEU A 282 8.10 -14.25 9.75
C LEU A 282 6.70 -13.80 9.36
N PHE A 283 6.12 -14.43 8.32
CA PHE A 283 4.82 -14.06 7.75
C PHE A 283 3.63 -14.84 8.34
N ASP A 284 3.86 -15.89 9.13
CA ASP A 284 2.83 -16.67 9.85
C ASP A 284 3.43 -17.16 11.18
N HIS A 285 3.70 -16.23 12.10
CA HIS A 285 4.12 -16.58 13.44
C HIS A 285 2.89 -16.78 14.33
N ARG A 286 2.62 -18.04 14.68
CA ARG A 286 1.45 -18.41 15.48
C ARG A 286 1.73 -18.26 16.96
N VAL A 287 0.94 -17.40 17.61
CA VAL A 287 1.03 -17.13 19.05
C VAL A 287 -0.27 -17.62 19.72
N PRO A 288 -0.18 -18.48 20.77
CA PRO A 288 -1.34 -18.93 21.54
C PRO A 288 -2.17 -17.74 22.05
N GLY A 289 -3.49 -17.78 21.84
CA GLY A 289 -4.40 -16.71 22.23
C GLY A 289 -4.38 -15.45 21.37
N VAL A 290 -3.44 -15.31 20.42
CA VAL A 290 -3.34 -14.17 19.49
C VAL A 290 -3.60 -14.59 18.05
N GLY A 291 -3.24 -15.82 17.69
CA GLY A 291 -3.36 -16.35 16.32
C GLY A 291 -2.13 -16.08 15.45
N SER A 292 -2.34 -16.02 14.13
CA SER A 292 -1.27 -15.72 13.16
C SER A 292 -0.85 -14.26 13.24
N THR A 293 0.46 -14.02 13.35
CA THR A 293 1.09 -12.70 13.49
C THR A 293 2.26 -12.54 12.51
N LEU A 294 2.73 -11.32 12.35
CA LEU A 294 3.90 -10.96 11.55
C LEU A 294 5.03 -10.53 12.50
N VAL A 295 6.23 -11.08 12.32
CA VAL A 295 7.42 -10.66 13.08
C VAL A 295 8.32 -9.84 12.16
N TRP A 296 8.67 -8.66 12.58
CA TRP A 296 9.55 -7.77 11.82
C TRP A 296 10.95 -8.37 11.67
N ASP A 297 11.60 -8.05 10.58
CA ASP A 297 13.03 -8.24 10.42
C ASP A 297 13.74 -7.15 11.22
N GLU A 298 14.38 -7.52 12.30
CA GLU A 298 14.98 -6.56 13.25
C GLU A 298 16.00 -5.65 12.57
N ALA A 299 16.93 -6.22 11.82
CA ALA A 299 18.02 -5.46 11.20
C ALA A 299 17.50 -4.48 10.13
N ARG A 300 16.65 -4.96 9.23
CA ARG A 300 16.06 -4.14 8.16
C ARG A 300 15.11 -3.08 8.72
N SER A 301 14.32 -3.43 9.73
CA SER A 301 13.40 -2.49 10.36
C SER A 301 14.16 -1.41 11.15
N ALA A 302 15.22 -1.77 11.88
CA ALA A 302 16.07 -0.81 12.55
C ALA A 302 16.72 0.16 11.54
N ALA A 303 17.20 -0.34 10.39
CA ALA A 303 17.74 0.49 9.32
C ALA A 303 16.69 1.47 8.74
N LEU A 304 15.43 1.00 8.61
CA LEU A 304 14.31 1.82 8.15
C LEU A 304 14.01 2.96 9.13
N TRP A 305 13.90 2.64 10.43
CA TRP A 305 13.64 3.66 11.46
C TRP A 305 14.79 4.63 11.64
N ASP A 306 16.04 4.15 11.58
CA ASP A 306 17.24 4.98 11.57
C ASP A 306 17.29 5.94 10.39
N ALA A 307 16.92 5.48 9.18
CA ALA A 307 16.84 6.35 8.01
C ALA A 307 15.83 7.48 8.20
N LEU A 308 14.63 7.18 8.71
CA LEU A 308 13.61 8.19 9.00
C LEU A 308 14.02 9.14 10.12
N GLY A 309 14.56 8.61 11.22
CA GLY A 309 15.05 9.40 12.36
C GLY A 309 16.17 10.37 11.98
N ALA A 310 17.02 9.96 11.04
CA ALA A 310 18.12 10.77 10.49
C ALA A 310 17.70 11.61 9.27
N ASP A 311 16.41 11.71 8.95
CA ASP A 311 15.86 12.41 7.78
C ASP A 311 16.53 12.00 6.45
N ARG A 312 16.83 10.69 6.28
CA ARG A 312 17.44 10.13 5.05
C ARG A 312 16.40 9.46 4.16
N PRO A 313 16.60 9.39 2.83
CA PRO A 313 15.79 8.59 1.94
C PRO A 313 15.79 7.12 2.34
N ILE A 314 14.67 6.43 2.12
CA ILE A 314 14.54 4.99 2.33
C ILE A 314 14.70 4.19 1.04
N THR A 315 14.45 4.79 -0.13
CA THR A 315 14.72 4.19 -1.43
C THR A 315 16.22 4.16 -1.70
N GLY A 316 16.72 3.00 -2.14
CA GLY A 316 18.13 2.79 -2.42
C GLY A 316 19.02 2.51 -1.18
N ASP A 317 18.46 2.50 0.04
CA ASP A 317 19.20 2.06 1.22
C ASP A 317 19.30 0.52 1.24
N THR A 318 20.49 0.00 0.95
CA THR A 318 20.76 -1.45 0.86
C THR A 318 20.62 -2.18 2.20
N ARG A 319 20.62 -1.47 3.33
CA ARG A 319 20.38 -2.05 4.66
C ARG A 319 18.90 -2.38 4.83
N ILE A 320 18.00 -1.61 4.21
CA ILE A 320 16.56 -1.85 4.21
C ILE A 320 16.20 -2.91 3.16
N GLN A 321 16.80 -2.81 1.98
CA GLN A 321 16.60 -3.71 0.84
C GLN A 321 17.93 -4.20 0.32
N PRO A 322 18.47 -5.31 0.83
CA PRO A 322 19.65 -5.93 0.27
C PRO A 322 19.45 -6.29 -1.19
N VAL A 323 20.50 -6.10 -1.99
CA VAL A 323 20.51 -6.57 -3.37
C VAL A 323 20.63 -8.09 -3.35
N ALA A 324 19.62 -8.80 -3.84
CA ALA A 324 19.66 -10.24 -3.96
C ALA A 324 20.47 -10.63 -5.23
N GLU A 325 21.32 -11.63 -5.10
CA GLU A 325 21.87 -12.31 -6.27
C GLU A 325 20.75 -13.09 -6.95
N ASN A 326 20.56 -12.89 -8.25
CA ASN A 326 19.56 -13.56 -9.08
C ASN A 326 18.14 -13.52 -8.46
N PRO A 327 17.48 -12.34 -8.37
CA PRO A 327 16.22 -12.20 -7.69
C PRO A 327 15.08 -12.88 -8.45
N ALA A 328 14.27 -13.67 -7.74
CA ALA A 328 13.05 -14.27 -8.25
C ALA A 328 11.85 -13.33 -8.03
N PRO A 329 11.05 -13.01 -9.05
CA PRO A 329 9.85 -12.19 -8.91
C PRO A 329 8.73 -12.88 -8.11
N ALA A 330 8.63 -14.22 -8.20
CA ALA A 330 7.65 -15.01 -7.49
C ALA A 330 8.32 -16.06 -6.58
N ASP A 331 7.58 -16.52 -5.56
CA ASP A 331 8.01 -17.58 -4.66
C ASP A 331 7.99 -18.93 -5.40
N PRO A 332 9.17 -19.57 -5.67
CA PRO A 332 9.24 -20.81 -6.43
C PRO A 332 8.51 -21.98 -5.75
N THR A 333 8.25 -21.90 -4.44
CA THR A 333 7.54 -22.94 -3.68
C THR A 333 6.01 -22.87 -3.84
N ARG A 334 5.49 -21.88 -4.55
CA ARG A 334 4.05 -21.58 -4.61
C ARG A 334 3.38 -21.83 -5.95
N PHE A 335 4.11 -22.25 -6.94
CA PHE A 335 3.57 -22.61 -8.25
C PHE A 335 4.26 -23.87 -8.77
N ALA A 336 3.55 -24.62 -9.60
CA ALA A 336 4.08 -25.85 -10.18
C ALA A 336 4.79 -25.55 -11.51
N VAL A 337 5.91 -26.22 -11.73
CA VAL A 337 6.67 -26.21 -12.99
C VAL A 337 6.65 -27.61 -13.58
N ARG A 338 6.27 -27.74 -14.84
CA ARG A 338 6.35 -28.98 -15.61
C ARG A 338 7.60 -28.92 -16.49
N VAL A 339 8.46 -29.95 -16.44
CA VAL A 339 9.75 -29.98 -17.13
C VAL A 339 9.88 -31.27 -17.88
N ASP A 340 10.31 -31.24 -19.14
CA ASP A 340 10.45 -32.41 -20.00
C ASP A 340 11.82 -33.14 -19.89
N ASP A 341 12.71 -32.62 -19.03
CA ASP A 341 14.04 -33.18 -18.81
C ASP A 341 14.23 -33.53 -17.32
N PRO A 342 14.57 -34.79 -16.98
CA PRO A 342 14.65 -35.22 -15.59
C PRO A 342 15.81 -34.59 -14.81
N ASP A 343 16.92 -34.26 -15.46
CA ASP A 343 18.10 -33.68 -14.82
C ASP A 343 17.81 -32.21 -14.47
N VAL A 344 17.20 -31.48 -15.38
CA VAL A 344 16.75 -30.10 -15.15
C VAL A 344 15.63 -30.06 -14.08
N ALA A 345 14.73 -31.02 -14.12
CA ALA A 345 13.68 -31.17 -13.10
C ALA A 345 14.28 -31.41 -11.70
N ALA A 346 15.24 -32.29 -11.58
CA ALA A 346 15.97 -32.56 -10.33
C ALA A 346 16.70 -31.31 -9.82
N ALA A 347 17.39 -30.59 -10.71
CA ALA A 347 18.11 -29.38 -10.37
C ALA A 347 17.18 -28.23 -9.94
N LEU A 348 16.01 -28.07 -10.57
CA LEU A 348 14.98 -27.10 -10.14
C LEU A 348 14.39 -27.46 -8.78
N ARG A 349 14.09 -28.77 -8.51
CA ARG A 349 13.68 -29.21 -7.17
C ARG A 349 14.75 -28.90 -6.12
N GLY A 350 16.01 -29.11 -6.43
CA GLY A 350 17.14 -28.74 -5.56
C GLY A 350 17.25 -27.25 -5.27
N ASN A 351 16.70 -26.41 -6.15
CA ASN A 351 16.59 -24.96 -5.97
C ASN A 351 15.23 -24.50 -5.41
N GLY A 352 14.44 -25.41 -4.85
CA GLY A 352 13.20 -25.08 -4.14
C GLY A 352 11.97 -24.94 -5.01
N PHE A 353 12.02 -25.27 -6.30
CA PHE A 353 10.82 -25.27 -7.15
C PHE A 353 9.94 -26.50 -6.90
N VAL A 354 8.62 -26.31 -6.99
CA VAL A 354 7.66 -27.40 -7.02
C VAL A 354 7.58 -27.92 -8.45
N VAL A 355 8.27 -29.02 -8.74
CA VAL A 355 8.27 -29.63 -10.07
C VAL A 355 7.32 -30.81 -10.08
N THR A 356 6.29 -30.74 -10.92
CA THR A 356 5.38 -31.85 -11.21
C THR A 356 5.96 -32.72 -12.31
N ASP A 357 5.79 -34.04 -12.18
CA ASP A 357 6.37 -34.97 -13.15
C ASP A 357 5.74 -34.77 -14.53
N THR A 358 6.61 -34.74 -15.53
CA THR A 358 6.24 -34.79 -16.94
C THR A 358 5.86 -36.21 -17.31
N SER A 359 4.66 -36.63 -16.98
CA SER A 359 4.14 -37.85 -17.55
C SER A 359 3.90 -37.68 -19.05
N ALA A 360 4.70 -38.33 -19.85
CA ALA A 360 4.40 -38.92 -21.17
C ALA A 360 3.90 -38.03 -22.33
N THR A 361 3.90 -36.70 -22.24
CA THR A 361 3.73 -35.87 -23.44
C THR A 361 4.95 -34.99 -23.66
N ALA A 362 6.14 -35.66 -23.73
CA ALA A 362 7.30 -34.95 -24.28
C ALA A 362 6.92 -34.55 -25.72
N PRO A 363 7.09 -33.25 -26.09
CA PRO A 363 6.91 -32.88 -27.47
C PRO A 363 7.81 -33.77 -28.35
N PRO A 364 7.32 -34.26 -29.49
CA PRO A 364 8.04 -35.23 -30.33
C PRO A 364 9.37 -34.68 -30.87
N GLN A 365 9.68 -33.41 -30.65
CA GLN A 365 10.95 -32.81 -31.04
C GLN A 365 11.40 -31.80 -29.97
N ARG A 366 12.56 -32.02 -29.38
CA ARG A 366 13.24 -31.04 -28.56
C ARG A 366 13.53 -29.79 -29.41
N PRO A 367 13.20 -28.57 -28.93
CA PRO A 367 13.48 -27.36 -29.69
C PRO A 367 14.98 -27.25 -29.98
N ALA A 368 15.32 -26.97 -31.22
CA ALA A 368 16.71 -26.72 -31.63
C ALA A 368 17.12 -25.33 -31.13
N GLY A 369 17.47 -25.19 -29.84
CA GLY A 369 17.80 -23.86 -29.30
C GLY A 369 17.89 -23.85 -27.77
N PRO A 370 17.80 -22.66 -27.19
CA PRO A 370 17.71 -22.50 -25.74
C PRO A 370 16.37 -23.03 -25.19
N PRO A 371 16.29 -23.30 -23.88
CA PRO A 371 15.02 -23.66 -23.25
C PRO A 371 13.90 -22.69 -23.54
N VAL A 372 12.69 -23.21 -23.70
CA VAL A 372 11.48 -22.40 -23.89
C VAL A 372 10.58 -22.58 -22.68
N ILE A 373 10.19 -21.47 -22.04
CA ILE A 373 9.29 -21.43 -20.90
C ILE A 373 7.94 -20.94 -21.40
N ARG A 374 6.97 -21.88 -21.47
CA ARG A 374 5.57 -21.57 -21.85
C ARG A 374 4.77 -21.28 -20.60
N TYR A 375 3.88 -20.30 -20.69
CA TYR A 375 3.05 -19.89 -19.54
C TYR A 375 1.71 -19.33 -19.95
N ALA A 376 0.69 -19.60 -19.16
CA ALA A 376 -0.66 -19.03 -19.32
C ALA A 376 -0.68 -17.54 -18.97
N THR A 377 -1.67 -16.83 -19.50
CA THR A 377 -1.94 -15.43 -19.11
C THR A 377 -2.05 -15.31 -17.60
N GLY A 378 -1.27 -14.39 -17.03
CA GLY A 378 -1.22 -14.12 -15.60
C GLY A 378 -0.25 -15.02 -14.81
N GLN A 379 0.61 -15.77 -15.50
CA GLN A 379 1.72 -16.52 -14.93
C GLN A 379 3.09 -15.87 -15.25
N GLU A 380 3.10 -14.61 -15.67
CA GLU A 380 4.29 -13.87 -16.13
C GLU A 380 5.39 -13.84 -15.06
N GLU A 381 5.03 -13.57 -13.79
CA GLU A 381 6.01 -13.54 -12.68
C GLU A 381 6.56 -14.93 -12.36
N ASN A 382 5.72 -15.97 -12.45
CA ASN A 382 6.14 -17.35 -12.24
C ASN A 382 7.10 -17.79 -13.37
N ALA A 383 6.74 -17.46 -14.61
CA ALA A 383 7.60 -17.74 -15.77
C ALA A 383 8.93 -16.97 -15.69
N ALA A 384 8.92 -15.71 -15.27
CA ALA A 384 10.13 -14.92 -15.06
C ALA A 384 11.02 -15.50 -13.94
N THR A 385 10.40 -16.08 -12.89
CA THR A 385 11.14 -16.79 -11.82
C THR A 385 11.85 -18.03 -12.37
N VAL A 386 11.18 -18.81 -13.23
CA VAL A 386 11.79 -19.96 -13.89
C VAL A 386 12.89 -19.51 -14.85
N ALA A 387 12.68 -18.41 -15.58
CA ALA A 387 13.71 -17.85 -16.47
C ALA A 387 14.96 -17.37 -15.72
N ALA A 388 14.79 -16.82 -14.52
CA ALA A 388 15.92 -16.48 -13.65
C ALA A 388 16.74 -17.74 -13.25
N ALA A 389 16.06 -18.88 -13.04
CA ALA A 389 16.72 -20.15 -12.77
C ALA A 389 17.34 -20.81 -14.02
N LEU A 390 16.89 -20.46 -15.22
CA LEU A 390 17.34 -21.03 -16.50
C LEU A 390 17.89 -19.90 -17.41
N PRO A 391 19.10 -19.40 -17.16
CA PRO A 391 19.68 -18.29 -17.92
C PRO A 391 19.69 -18.58 -19.44
N GLY A 392 19.18 -17.62 -20.21
CA GLY A 392 19.08 -17.75 -21.67
C GLY A 392 17.79 -18.42 -22.16
N ALA A 393 16.91 -18.88 -21.29
CA ALA A 393 15.60 -19.39 -21.68
C ALA A 393 14.72 -18.31 -22.33
N ARG A 394 13.86 -18.72 -23.28
CA ARG A 394 12.89 -17.85 -23.92
C ARG A 394 11.53 -17.98 -23.26
N LEU A 395 10.89 -16.84 -22.99
CA LEU A 395 9.53 -16.78 -22.49
C LEU A 395 8.55 -16.79 -23.66
N GLN A 396 7.52 -17.64 -23.59
CA GLN A 396 6.45 -17.75 -24.59
C GLN A 396 5.10 -17.81 -23.89
N ALA A 397 4.31 -16.78 -24.07
CA ALA A 397 2.92 -16.80 -23.61
C ALA A 397 2.10 -17.80 -24.43
N ASP A 398 1.28 -18.59 -23.74
CA ASP A 398 0.39 -19.58 -24.34
C ASP A 398 -0.97 -19.52 -23.61
N PRO A 399 -1.99 -18.91 -24.26
CA PRO A 399 -3.30 -18.77 -23.66
C PRO A 399 -4.05 -20.08 -23.43
N GLU A 400 -3.65 -21.16 -24.10
CA GLU A 400 -4.27 -22.49 -23.99
C GLU A 400 -3.69 -23.34 -22.85
N LEU A 401 -2.57 -22.89 -22.26
CA LEU A 401 -1.96 -23.58 -21.15
C LEU A 401 -2.77 -23.48 -19.87
N ASP A 402 -2.81 -24.56 -19.11
CA ASP A 402 -3.31 -24.55 -17.73
C ASP A 402 -2.45 -23.62 -16.85
N ALA A 403 -2.85 -23.44 -15.59
CA ALA A 403 -2.15 -22.57 -14.62
C ALA A 403 -0.72 -23.05 -14.23
N VAL A 404 -0.10 -23.92 -15.02
CA VAL A 404 1.24 -24.48 -14.84
C VAL A 404 2.23 -23.77 -15.76
N VAL A 405 3.45 -23.54 -15.28
CA VAL A 405 4.56 -23.10 -16.14
C VAL A 405 5.24 -24.32 -16.71
N GLU A 406 5.40 -24.39 -18.04
CA GLU A 406 6.06 -25.50 -18.72
C GLU A 406 7.45 -25.11 -19.23
N VAL A 407 8.41 -26.00 -19.04
CA VAL A 407 9.78 -25.86 -19.55
C VAL A 407 10.04 -26.95 -20.57
N ALA A 408 10.21 -26.56 -21.81
CA ALA A 408 10.73 -27.41 -22.86
C ALA A 408 12.25 -27.20 -22.96
N VAL A 409 13.02 -28.23 -22.59
CA VAL A 409 14.46 -28.18 -22.58
C VAL A 409 14.98 -28.43 -23.98
N GLY A 410 15.78 -27.50 -24.51
CA GLY A 410 16.38 -27.62 -25.83
C GLY A 410 17.53 -28.64 -25.89
N ALA A 411 18.13 -28.77 -27.07
CA ALA A 411 19.26 -29.71 -27.31
C ALA A 411 20.58 -29.29 -26.63
N ARG A 412 20.67 -28.09 -26.08
CA ARG A 412 21.89 -27.58 -25.41
C ARG A 412 21.88 -27.92 -23.92
N PRO A 413 23.04 -28.21 -23.32
CA PRO A 413 23.14 -28.37 -21.87
C PRO A 413 22.61 -27.12 -21.14
N VAL A 414 21.76 -27.34 -20.16
CA VAL A 414 21.12 -26.27 -19.36
C VAL A 414 21.73 -26.26 -17.97
N ARG A 415 22.24 -25.12 -17.55
CA ARG A 415 22.67 -24.90 -16.17
C ARG A 415 21.52 -24.27 -15.40
N VAL A 416 21.12 -24.89 -14.31
CA VAL A 416 20.14 -24.30 -13.38
C VAL A 416 20.90 -23.42 -12.39
N ALA A 417 20.55 -22.16 -12.34
CA ALA A 417 21.09 -21.20 -11.39
C ALA A 417 20.18 -21.12 -10.13
N ALA A 418 20.80 -20.94 -8.98
CA ALA A 418 20.03 -20.64 -7.76
C ALA A 418 19.32 -19.30 -7.89
N VAL A 419 18.10 -19.22 -7.37
CA VAL A 419 17.32 -17.99 -7.32
C VAL A 419 17.04 -17.60 -5.87
N THR A 420 16.96 -16.30 -5.60
CA THR A 420 16.64 -15.78 -4.28
C THR A 420 15.28 -15.08 -4.32
N PHE A 421 14.30 -15.64 -3.62
CA PHE A 421 13.01 -14.99 -3.43
C PHE A 421 13.00 -14.28 -2.08
N ASP A 422 12.82 -12.96 -2.12
CA ASP A 422 12.57 -12.15 -0.91
C ASP A 422 11.20 -11.49 -1.01
N ARG A 423 10.27 -11.97 -0.18
CA ARG A 423 8.90 -11.47 -0.13
C ARG A 423 8.83 -9.98 0.25
N ASN A 424 9.77 -9.48 1.05
CA ASN A 424 9.83 -8.05 1.35
C ASN A 424 10.16 -7.23 0.11
N VAL A 425 11.04 -7.74 -0.76
CA VAL A 425 11.36 -7.09 -2.04
C VAL A 425 10.13 -7.10 -2.95
N ALA A 426 9.46 -8.23 -3.08
CA ALA A 426 8.29 -8.39 -3.95
C ALA A 426 7.09 -7.52 -3.51
N ASP A 427 6.80 -7.49 -2.20
CA ASP A 427 5.56 -6.93 -1.66
C ASP A 427 5.74 -5.64 -0.85
N GLY A 428 6.93 -5.34 -0.35
CA GLY A 428 7.15 -4.29 0.63
C GLY A 428 8.33 -3.36 0.40
N ALA A 429 9.14 -3.61 -0.65
CA ALA A 429 10.32 -2.80 -0.93
C ALA A 429 10.03 -1.32 -1.01
N PRO A 430 10.96 -0.46 -0.54
CA PRO A 430 10.89 0.97 -0.77
C PRO A 430 10.83 1.29 -2.26
N VAL A 431 9.80 2.03 -2.68
CA VAL A 431 9.60 2.48 -4.05
C VAL A 431 9.16 3.94 -4.08
N THR A 432 9.46 4.64 -5.15
CA THR A 432 8.96 6.00 -5.36
C THR A 432 7.52 5.99 -5.88
N ALA A 433 6.80 7.08 -5.66
CA ALA A 433 5.38 7.23 -5.98
C ALA A 433 5.06 7.06 -7.47
N ASP A 434 5.98 7.43 -8.36
CA ASP A 434 5.85 7.22 -9.81
C ASP A 434 5.75 5.73 -10.17
N ARG A 435 6.47 4.86 -9.46
CA ARG A 435 6.42 3.39 -9.66
C ARG A 435 5.15 2.73 -9.10
N LEU A 436 4.39 3.44 -8.26
CA LEU A 436 3.11 2.95 -7.73
C LEU A 436 1.91 3.33 -8.58
N ARG A 437 2.08 4.20 -9.56
CA ARG A 437 0.99 4.60 -10.46
C ARG A 437 0.47 3.41 -11.25
N CYS A 438 -0.81 3.44 -11.54
CA CYS A 438 -1.37 2.52 -12.52
C CYS A 438 -0.68 2.74 -13.87
N ALA A 439 -0.22 1.68 -14.52
CA ALA A 439 0.27 1.77 -15.89
C ALA A 439 -0.80 2.43 -16.77
N GLU A 440 -0.39 3.29 -17.67
CA GLU A 440 -1.30 3.80 -18.69
C GLU A 440 -1.73 2.61 -19.55
N ALA A 441 -3.04 2.50 -19.82
CA ALA A 441 -3.51 1.52 -20.78
C ALA A 441 -2.76 1.76 -22.10
N PRO A 442 -2.24 0.71 -22.77
CA PRO A 442 -1.68 0.88 -24.09
C PRO A 442 -2.71 1.63 -24.93
N ALA A 443 -2.29 2.73 -25.56
CA ALA A 443 -3.16 3.50 -26.43
C ALA A 443 -3.81 2.50 -27.40
N ALA A 444 -5.14 2.44 -27.42
CA ALA A 444 -5.87 1.54 -28.31
C ALA A 444 -5.32 1.75 -29.72
N ALA A 445 -4.64 0.74 -30.24
CA ALA A 445 -4.08 0.78 -31.58
C ALA A 445 -5.20 1.17 -32.53
N GLY A 446 -5.05 2.34 -33.16
CA GLY A 446 -5.92 3.05 -34.08
C GLY A 446 -7.24 2.38 -34.39
N ALA A 447 -8.33 2.93 -33.88
CA ALA A 447 -9.61 2.76 -34.51
C ALA A 447 -9.44 3.32 -35.92
N ALA A 448 -9.40 2.42 -36.92
CA ALA A 448 -9.40 2.77 -38.33
C ALA A 448 -10.58 3.74 -38.57
N ARG A 449 -10.28 4.95 -39.02
CA ARG A 449 -11.31 5.89 -39.49
C ARG A 449 -12.14 5.19 -40.53
N PRO A 450 -13.47 5.15 -40.43
CA PRO A 450 -14.29 4.63 -41.52
C PRO A 450 -14.03 5.50 -42.74
N GLY A 451 -13.68 4.83 -43.83
CA GLY A 451 -13.34 5.43 -45.11
C GLY A 451 -14.41 6.40 -45.59
N GLY A 452 -13.94 7.53 -46.05
CA GLY A 452 -14.78 8.56 -46.66
C GLY A 452 -15.62 7.99 -47.78
N ALA A 453 -16.91 8.30 -47.73
CA ALA A 453 -17.83 8.06 -48.80
C ALA A 453 -17.36 8.82 -50.06
N VAL A 454 -17.16 8.08 -51.13
CA VAL A 454 -16.94 8.61 -52.47
C VAL A 454 -18.26 9.18 -52.94
N GLU A 455 -18.34 10.49 -53.12
CA GLU A 455 -19.47 11.11 -53.88
C GLU A 455 -19.40 10.70 -55.36
N PRO A 456 -20.52 10.29 -55.95
CA PRO A 456 -20.56 10.08 -57.42
C PRO A 456 -20.72 11.41 -58.14
N SER A 457 -19.75 11.72 -58.97
CA SER A 457 -19.85 12.83 -59.94
C SER A 457 -21.00 12.58 -60.94
N GLY A 458 -22.10 13.33 -60.82
CA GLY A 458 -23.17 13.43 -61.81
C GLY A 458 -22.89 14.59 -62.75
N ARG A 459 -22.71 14.26 -63.98
CA ARG A 459 -22.76 15.21 -65.15
C ARG A 459 -24.18 15.71 -65.30
N ARG A 460 -24.39 16.96 -65.40
CA ARG A 460 -24.92 17.82 -66.53
C ARG A 460 -25.15 19.22 -65.98
#